data_e5905397f67d6e8d8f3fadc90dea2497
#
_entry.id   e5905397f67d6e8d8f3fadc90dea2497
#
_cell.length_a   1.000
_cell.length_b   1.000
_cell.length_c   1.000
_cell.angle_alpha   90.00
_cell.angle_beta   90.00
_cell.angle_gamma   90.00
#
_symmetry.space_group_name_H-M   'P 1'
#
loop_
_entity.id
_entity.type
_entity.pdbx_description
1 polymer ?
#
loop_
_entity_poly.entity_id
_entity_poly.type
_entity_poly.pdbx_seq_one_letter_code
_entity_poly.pdbx_strand_id
1 'polypeptide(L)'
;MRKTLILTLGLLIFGVCLQAQEAGQTMGKTSDLITVQGCLQVSNGRYSITDSSGTVHQLTGAATKLSKHVGHEIEVTGTPRTRTASTTEQGAASTAHVVPAIGVKTIKHIADTCTTK
;
A
#
# COMPACT_ATOMS: atom_id res chain seq x y z
N MET A 1 43.60 -52.80 -8.45
CA MET A 1 42.65 -52.52 -7.39
C MET A 1 42.79 -51.11 -6.79
N ARG A 2 43.75 -50.31 -7.19
CA ARG A 2 43.91 -48.91 -6.67
C ARG A 2 43.20 -47.83 -7.49
N LYS A 3 42.67 -48.18 -8.65
CA LYS A 3 42.01 -47.20 -9.55
C LYS A 3 40.48 -47.08 -9.37
N THR A 4 39.88 -48.07 -8.71
CA THR A 4 38.43 -48.09 -8.47
C THR A 4 38.01 -47.36 -7.19
N LEU A 5 38.95 -47.09 -6.29
CA LEU A 5 38.65 -46.41 -5.01
C LEU A 5 38.55 -44.91 -5.13
N ILE A 6 39.14 -44.34 -6.17
CA ILE A 6 39.12 -42.85 -6.37
C ILE A 6 37.85 -42.39 -7.07
N LEU A 7 37.18 -43.29 -7.79
CA LEU A 7 35.94 -42.93 -8.53
C LEU A 7 34.70 -42.83 -7.64
N THR A 8 34.72 -43.48 -6.48
CA THR A 8 33.57 -43.45 -5.56
C THR A 8 33.55 -42.29 -4.60
N LEU A 9 34.69 -41.61 -4.42
CA LEU A 9 34.79 -40.46 -3.52
C LEU A 9 34.40 -39.14 -4.20
N GLY A 10 34.34 -39.12 -5.52
CA GLY A 10 33.97 -37.93 -6.27
C GLY A 10 32.46 -37.72 -6.40
N LEU A 11 31.63 -38.69 -6.08
CA LEU A 11 30.20 -38.64 -6.32
C LEU A 11 29.39 -38.19 -5.08
N LEU A 12 30.06 -38.02 -3.94
CA LEU A 12 29.39 -37.65 -2.69
C LEU A 12 29.41 -36.14 -2.38
N ILE A 13 30.04 -35.31 -3.22
CA ILE A 13 30.18 -33.89 -2.97
C ILE A 13 29.15 -33.06 -3.75
N PHE A 14 28.35 -33.67 -4.62
CA PHE A 14 27.40 -32.94 -5.47
C PHE A 14 25.97 -32.88 -4.94
N GLY A 15 25.76 -33.32 -3.71
CA GLY A 15 24.42 -33.47 -3.13
C GLY A 15 23.96 -32.42 -2.16
N VAL A 16 24.69 -31.33 -1.93
CA VAL A 16 24.38 -30.41 -0.81
C VAL A 16 24.10 -28.97 -1.25
N CYS A 17 23.87 -28.70 -2.51
CA CYS A 17 23.56 -27.35 -2.96
C CYS A 17 22.13 -27.13 -3.46
N LEU A 18 21.16 -27.93 -2.97
CA LEU A 18 19.77 -27.75 -3.37
C LEU A 18 18.84 -27.42 -2.20
N GLN A 19 19.33 -26.71 -1.21
CA GLN A 19 18.48 -26.27 -0.10
C GLN A 19 18.55 -24.79 0.20
N ALA A 20 18.69 -23.99 -0.82
CA ALA A 20 18.60 -22.54 -0.68
C ALA A 20 17.45 -22.00 -1.55
N GLN A 21 16.27 -22.61 -1.45
CA GLN A 21 15.06 -22.09 -2.08
C GLN A 21 13.85 -22.31 -1.20
N GLU A 22 14.02 -22.17 0.07
CA GLU A 22 12.94 -21.68 0.87
C GLU A 22 13.21 -20.19 1.11
N ALA A 23 13.05 -19.44 0.05
CA ALA A 23 12.46 -18.14 0.21
C ALA A 23 11.13 -18.42 0.87
N GLY A 24 11.09 -18.49 2.17
CA GLY A 24 9.90 -18.41 2.94
C GLY A 24 9.21 -17.15 2.49
N GLN A 25 8.29 -17.29 1.57
CA GLN A 25 7.20 -16.38 1.47
C GLN A 25 6.39 -16.61 2.73
N THR A 26 6.97 -16.21 3.83
CA THR A 26 6.18 -15.70 4.90
C THR A 26 5.47 -14.52 4.24
N MET A 27 4.27 -14.77 3.78
CA MET A 27 3.25 -13.74 3.73
C MET A 27 3.03 -13.30 5.17
N GLY A 28 4.07 -12.78 5.78
CA GLY A 28 3.97 -11.80 6.80
C GLY A 28 3.27 -10.68 6.09
N LYS A 29 2.02 -10.45 6.40
CA LYS A 29 1.37 -9.17 6.19
C LYS A 29 2.14 -8.15 7.02
N THR A 30 3.33 -7.86 6.59
CA THR A 30 3.91 -6.56 6.79
C THR A 30 3.00 -5.70 5.94
N SER A 31 1.99 -5.15 6.56
CA SER A 31 1.18 -4.11 5.93
C SER A 31 2.18 -3.02 5.64
N ASP A 32 2.70 -2.99 4.42
CA ASP A 32 3.60 -1.95 3.98
C ASP A 32 2.85 -0.65 4.19
N LEU A 33 3.25 0.08 5.23
CA LEU A 33 2.65 1.35 5.53
C LEU A 33 3.10 2.32 4.44
N ILE A 34 2.15 2.94 3.81
CA ILE A 34 2.41 4.03 2.88
C ILE A 34 2.16 5.36 3.56
N THR A 35 2.93 6.34 3.18
CA THR A 35 2.78 7.73 3.63
C THR A 35 2.46 8.59 2.43
N VAL A 36 1.37 9.35 2.52
CA VAL A 36 0.91 10.27 1.48
C VAL A 36 0.70 11.64 2.10
N GLN A 37 1.28 12.66 1.50
CA GLN A 37 1.09 14.07 1.86
C GLN A 37 0.22 14.74 0.83
N GLY A 38 -0.72 15.57 1.27
CA GLY A 38 -1.57 16.33 0.37
C GLY A 38 -2.69 17.06 1.09
N CYS A 39 -3.61 17.57 0.28
CA CYS A 39 -4.76 18.32 0.75
C CYS A 39 -5.91 17.41 1.15
N LEU A 40 -6.40 17.56 2.39
CA LEU A 40 -7.54 16.82 2.88
C LEU A 40 -8.85 17.47 2.45
N GLN A 41 -9.67 16.69 1.81
CA GLN A 41 -11.01 17.10 1.37
C GLN A 41 -12.07 16.15 1.92
N VAL A 42 -13.29 16.63 2.01
CA VAL A 42 -14.47 15.83 2.34
C VAL A 42 -15.54 16.02 1.28
N SER A 43 -16.08 14.93 0.79
CA SER A 43 -17.20 14.92 -0.16
C SER A 43 -18.15 13.77 0.19
N ASN A 44 -19.43 14.07 0.32
CA ASN A 44 -20.47 13.09 0.66
C ASN A 44 -20.12 12.24 1.92
N GLY A 45 -19.52 12.90 2.93
CA GLY A 45 -19.11 12.23 4.17
C GLY A 45 -17.88 11.32 4.03
N ARG A 46 -17.21 11.36 2.89
CA ARG A 46 -15.99 10.60 2.62
C ARG A 46 -14.79 11.53 2.59
N TYR A 47 -13.73 11.12 3.25
CA TYR A 47 -12.48 11.86 3.28
C TYR A 47 -11.56 11.36 2.18
N SER A 48 -10.90 12.29 1.51
CA SER A 48 -9.89 12.02 0.50
C SER A 48 -8.72 12.98 0.62
N ILE A 49 -7.53 12.52 0.25
CA ILE A 49 -6.34 13.34 0.16
C ILE A 49 -5.86 13.37 -1.28
N THR A 50 -5.59 14.57 -1.79
CA THR A 50 -5.00 14.74 -3.11
C THR A 50 -3.53 15.04 -2.94
N ASP A 51 -2.69 14.19 -3.47
CA ASP A 51 -1.24 14.34 -3.40
C ASP A 51 -0.71 15.35 -4.43
N SER A 52 0.59 15.64 -4.36
CA SER A 52 1.25 16.59 -5.27
C SER A 52 1.23 16.17 -6.74
N SER A 53 0.98 14.91 -7.03
CA SER A 53 0.82 14.39 -8.40
C SER A 53 -0.60 14.55 -8.94
N GLY A 54 -1.54 14.97 -8.10
CA GLY A 54 -2.96 15.05 -8.43
C GLY A 54 -3.73 13.75 -8.22
N THR A 55 -3.09 12.74 -7.64
CA THR A 55 -3.75 11.47 -7.35
C THR A 55 -4.62 11.60 -6.10
N VAL A 56 -5.86 11.16 -6.22
CA VAL A 56 -6.83 11.17 -5.12
C VAL A 56 -6.84 9.83 -4.43
N HIS A 57 -6.52 9.82 -3.14
CA HIS A 57 -6.57 8.63 -2.29
C HIS A 57 -7.75 8.76 -1.32
N GLN A 58 -8.63 7.76 -1.29
CA GLN A 58 -9.70 7.74 -0.29
C GLN A 58 -9.14 7.33 1.08
N LEU A 59 -9.58 8.04 2.11
CA LEU A 59 -9.17 7.74 3.49
C LEU A 59 -10.28 6.97 4.21
N THR A 60 -9.89 5.92 4.90
CA THR A 60 -10.80 5.09 5.70
C THR A 60 -10.33 5.02 7.15
N GLY A 61 -11.26 5.06 8.08
CA GLY A 61 -10.96 5.13 9.51
C GLY A 61 -10.63 6.55 9.96
N ALA A 62 -10.47 6.74 11.26
CA ALA A 62 -10.09 8.00 11.92
C ALA A 62 -10.94 9.24 11.53
N ALA A 63 -12.20 9.07 11.16
CA ALA A 63 -13.08 10.16 10.70
C ALA A 63 -13.11 11.37 11.66
N THR A 64 -13.17 11.12 12.97
CA THR A 64 -13.18 12.16 14.01
C THR A 64 -11.89 12.99 14.03
N LYS A 65 -10.76 12.38 13.68
CA LYS A 65 -9.48 13.07 13.59
C LYS A 65 -9.40 13.84 12.27
N LEU A 66 -9.79 13.21 11.17
CA LEU A 66 -9.77 13.81 9.83
C LEU A 66 -10.66 15.05 9.74
N SER A 67 -11.82 15.06 10.40
CA SER A 67 -12.75 16.19 10.36
C SER A 67 -12.13 17.53 10.82
N LYS A 68 -11.12 17.47 11.67
CA LYS A 68 -10.42 18.65 12.20
C LYS A 68 -9.41 19.26 11.22
N HIS A 69 -9.06 18.53 10.18
CA HIS A 69 -8.03 18.90 9.21
C HIS A 69 -8.56 19.10 7.79
N VAL A 70 -9.87 19.15 7.64
CA VAL A 70 -10.48 19.41 6.32
C VAL A 70 -10.05 20.78 5.80
N GLY A 71 -9.52 20.82 4.58
CA GLY A 71 -8.95 22.03 3.97
C GLY A 71 -7.49 22.30 4.34
N HIS A 72 -6.90 21.47 5.17
CA HIS A 72 -5.50 21.55 5.57
C HIS A 72 -4.62 20.60 4.74
N GLU A 73 -3.34 20.94 4.64
CA GLU A 73 -2.34 20.00 4.15
C GLU A 73 -1.90 19.10 5.28
N ILE A 74 -2.02 17.80 5.07
CA ILE A 74 -1.67 16.77 6.05
C ILE A 74 -0.83 15.67 5.43
N GLU A 75 -0.09 14.98 6.28
CA GLU A 75 0.57 13.72 5.95
C GLU A 75 -0.19 12.57 6.63
N VAL A 76 -0.57 11.59 5.85
CA VAL A 76 -1.29 10.41 6.33
C VAL A 76 -0.43 9.18 6.13
N THR A 77 -0.21 8.44 7.20
CA THR A 77 0.42 7.11 7.15
C THR A 77 -0.64 6.05 7.43
N GLY A 78 -0.67 5.04 6.60
CA GLY A 78 -1.64 3.96 6.76
C GLY A 78 -1.39 2.76 5.85
N THR A 79 -2.30 1.81 5.91
CA THR A 79 -2.24 0.61 5.07
C THR A 79 -2.89 0.85 3.72
N PRO A 80 -2.23 0.51 2.60
CA PRO A 80 -2.84 0.61 1.29
C PRO A 80 -4.03 -0.34 1.19
N ARG A 81 -5.09 0.14 0.59
CA ARG A 81 -6.30 -0.63 0.29
C ARG A 81 -6.80 -0.27 -1.09
N THR A 82 -7.53 -1.16 -1.71
CA THR A 82 -8.28 -0.87 -2.92
C THR A 82 -9.76 -0.86 -2.60
N ARG A 83 -10.48 0.11 -3.14
CA ARG A 83 -11.94 0.17 -3.06
C ARG A 83 -12.53 0.26 -4.45
N THR A 84 -13.63 -0.44 -4.65
CA THR A 84 -14.46 -0.24 -5.82
C THR A 84 -15.42 0.90 -5.50
N ALA A 85 -15.27 2.03 -6.19
CA ALA A 85 -16.22 3.12 -6.13
C ALA A 85 -17.18 2.97 -7.31
N SER A 86 -18.44 2.80 -7.06
CA SER A 86 -19.48 2.93 -8.07
C SER A 86 -19.94 4.38 -8.10
N THR A 87 -19.63 5.08 -9.17
CA THR A 87 -20.20 6.39 -9.45
C THR A 87 -21.52 6.15 -10.16
N THR A 88 -22.62 6.34 -9.44
CA THR A 88 -23.93 6.40 -10.06
C THR A 88 -24.10 7.80 -10.63
N GLU A 89 -23.65 8.03 -11.83
CA GLU A 89 -24.11 9.17 -12.62
C GLU A 89 -25.48 8.80 -13.19
N GLN A 90 -26.44 9.64 -12.94
CA GLN A 90 -27.80 9.49 -13.45
C GLN A 90 -27.79 9.31 -14.97
N GLY A 91 -28.05 8.09 -15.42
CA GLY A 91 -28.27 7.76 -16.83
C GLY A 91 -27.17 7.05 -17.59
N ALA A 92 -26.04 6.70 -16.97
CA ALA A 92 -24.98 5.92 -17.59
C ALA A 92 -24.72 4.61 -16.83
N ALA A 93 -24.30 3.56 -17.54
CA ALA A 93 -23.87 2.32 -16.94
C ALA A 93 -22.81 2.58 -15.88
N SER A 94 -23.01 2.05 -14.66
CA SER A 94 -22.06 2.23 -13.55
C SER A 94 -20.74 1.55 -13.89
N THR A 95 -19.76 2.34 -14.25
CA THR A 95 -18.38 1.90 -14.39
C THR A 95 -17.78 1.81 -12.98
N ALA A 96 -17.46 0.60 -12.56
CA ALA A 96 -16.76 0.37 -11.32
C ALA A 96 -15.30 0.82 -11.50
N HIS A 97 -14.92 1.94 -10.88
CA HIS A 97 -13.53 2.39 -10.83
C HIS A 97 -12.86 1.89 -9.56
N VAL A 98 -11.69 1.30 -9.72
CA VAL A 98 -10.84 0.96 -8.57
C VAL A 98 -10.13 2.23 -8.12
N VAL A 99 -10.44 2.69 -6.91
CA VAL A 99 -9.83 3.88 -6.33
C VAL A 99 -8.82 3.44 -5.27
N PRO A 100 -7.60 3.99 -5.29
CA PRO A 100 -6.67 3.75 -4.20
C PRO A 100 -7.25 4.30 -2.90
N ALA A 101 -7.16 3.51 -1.84
CA ALA A 101 -7.63 3.88 -0.53
C ALA A 101 -6.55 3.61 0.52
N ILE A 102 -6.59 4.37 1.61
CA ILE A 102 -5.64 4.25 2.72
C ILE A 102 -6.42 4.04 4.01
N GLY A 103 -6.12 2.95 4.70
CA GLY A 103 -6.58 2.74 6.07
C GLY A 103 -5.72 3.57 7.02
N VAL A 104 -6.23 4.70 7.48
CA VAL A 104 -5.49 5.71 8.25
C VAL A 104 -5.04 5.14 9.60
N LYS A 105 -3.76 5.22 9.89
CA LYS A 105 -3.16 4.92 11.20
C LYS A 105 -2.69 6.17 11.91
N THR A 106 -1.96 7.03 11.21
CA THR A 106 -1.38 8.25 11.77
C THR A 106 -1.67 9.42 10.86
N ILE A 107 -1.92 10.57 11.46
CA ILE A 107 -2.14 11.85 10.77
C ILE A 107 -1.16 12.85 11.36
N LYS A 108 -0.43 13.54 10.51
CA LYS A 108 0.46 14.63 10.87
C LYS A 108 0.01 15.89 10.14
N HIS A 109 -0.22 16.96 10.87
CA HIS A 109 -0.56 18.25 10.31
C HIS A 109 0.69 18.91 9.70
N ILE A 110 0.59 19.42 8.50
CA ILE A 110 1.69 20.08 7.78
C ILE A 110 1.45 21.57 7.68
N ALA A 111 0.28 21.99 7.16
CA ALA A 111 -0.08 23.39 7.01
C ALA A 111 -1.60 23.60 7.14
N ASP A 112 -2.01 24.78 7.59
CA ASP A 112 -3.41 25.15 7.77
C ASP A 112 -4.14 25.40 6.46
N THR A 113 -3.43 25.51 5.37
CA THR A 113 -3.97 25.74 4.04
C THR A 113 -3.33 24.79 3.03
N CYS A 114 -4.14 24.30 2.10
CA CYS A 114 -3.64 23.52 0.99
C CYS A 114 -2.85 24.39 0.03
N THR A 115 -1.60 24.06 -0.19
CA THR A 115 -0.80 24.67 -1.25
C THR A 115 -1.07 23.89 -2.54
N THR A 116 -2.09 24.30 -3.28
CA THR A 116 -2.25 23.85 -4.67
C THR A 116 -1.15 24.47 -5.50
N LYS A 117 -0.17 23.66 -5.88
CA LYS A 117 0.72 24.02 -6.97
C LYS A 117 0.10 23.67 -8.29
#